data_97371d2b0f03dbb06bfb04996c998463
#
_entry.id   97371d2b0f03dbb06bfb04996c998463
#
_cell.length_a   1.000
_cell.length_b   1.000
_cell.length_c   1.000
_cell.angle_alpha   90.00
_cell.angle_beta   90.00
_cell.angle_gamma   90.00
#
_symmetry.space_group_name_H-M   'P 1'
#
loop_
_entity.id
_entity.type
_entity.pdbx_description
1 polymer ?
#
loop_
_entity_poly.entity_id
_entity_poly.type
_entity_poly.pdbx_seq_one_letter_code
_entity_poly.pdbx_strand_id
1 'polypeptide(L)'
;MSDPGYTLFHRIAEPASARIRLRVVELGLKSRIDFQNAETDGRDELARLGGSITPALWDGRSLTVGEGAVEAKLAALSPQREDGW
;
A
#
# COMPACT_ATOMS: atom_id res chain seq x y z
N MET A 1 7.86 7.06 17.56
CA MET A 1 7.71 6.47 17.14
C MET A 1 7.28 6.48 16.00
N SER A 2 7.58 6.16 15.38
CA SER A 2 7.15 6.25 14.24
C SER A 2 6.65 5.08 13.72
N ASP A 3 5.52 4.82 13.63
CA ASP A 3 5.12 3.65 13.05
C ASP A 3 4.98 3.89 11.60
N PRO A 4 4.82 2.90 10.79
CA PRO A 4 4.70 3.06 9.38
C PRO A 4 3.52 3.91 8.98
N GLY A 5 2.46 3.82 9.66
CA GLY A 5 1.30 4.62 9.37
C GLY A 5 0.47 4.17 8.19
N TYR A 6 0.97 3.24 7.38
CA TYR A 6 0.27 2.76 6.19
C TYR A 6 0.29 1.25 6.13
N THR A 7 -0.79 0.67 5.62
CA THR A 7 -0.88 -0.79 5.43
C THR A 7 -1.28 -1.05 4.00
N LEU A 8 -0.49 -1.87 3.31
CA LEU A 8 -0.82 -2.27 1.94
C LEU A 8 -1.34 -3.70 1.96
N PHE A 9 -2.59 -3.86 1.56
CA PHE A 9 -3.19 -5.18 1.40
C PHE A 9 -2.94 -5.64 -0.01
N HIS A 10 -2.36 -6.83 -0.18
CA HIS A 10 -1.97 -7.33 -1.49
C HIS A 10 -2.24 -8.82 -1.57
N ARG A 11 -2.19 -9.37 -2.78
CA ARG A 11 -2.26 -10.80 -3.01
C ARG A 11 -1.02 -11.23 -3.75
N ILE A 12 -0.44 -12.34 -3.34
CA ILE A 12 0.86 -12.76 -3.88
C ILE A 12 0.78 -13.04 -5.38
N ALA A 13 -0.26 -13.72 -5.82
CA ALA A 13 -0.36 -14.12 -7.22
C ALA A 13 -1.01 -13.09 -8.13
N GLU A 14 -1.37 -11.93 -7.58
CA GLU A 14 -2.09 -10.94 -8.37
C GLU A 14 -1.11 -9.97 -9.05
N PRO A 15 -1.15 -9.85 -10.37
CA PRO A 15 -0.21 -8.97 -11.07
C PRO A 15 -0.28 -7.51 -10.62
N ALA A 16 -1.47 -7.00 -10.39
CA ALA A 16 -1.60 -5.60 -9.94
C ALA A 16 -0.93 -5.41 -8.58
N SER A 17 -1.09 -6.37 -7.68
CA SER A 17 -0.42 -6.30 -6.38
C SER A 17 1.10 -6.35 -6.54
N ALA A 18 1.58 -7.19 -7.46
CA ALA A 18 3.02 -7.28 -7.69
C ALA A 18 3.59 -5.94 -8.19
N ARG A 19 2.87 -5.29 -9.09
CA ARG A 19 3.32 -4.00 -9.59
C ARG A 19 3.36 -2.95 -8.49
N ILE A 20 2.38 -2.97 -7.61
CA ILE A 20 2.35 -2.02 -6.50
C ILE A 20 3.46 -2.30 -5.49
N ARG A 21 3.73 -3.59 -5.20
CA ARG A 21 4.85 -3.93 -4.30
C ARG A 21 6.17 -3.39 -4.86
N LEU A 22 6.38 -3.55 -6.16
CA LEU A 22 7.59 -3.05 -6.78
C LEU A 22 7.64 -1.52 -6.70
N ARG A 23 6.51 -0.88 -6.89
CA ARG A 23 6.44 0.57 -6.83
C ARG A 23 6.81 1.10 -5.44
N VAL A 24 6.36 0.40 -4.40
CA VAL A 24 6.71 0.76 -3.03
C VAL A 24 8.23 0.76 -2.87
N VAL A 25 8.89 -0.26 -3.40
CA VAL A 25 10.33 -0.36 -3.31
C VAL A 25 11.01 0.77 -4.10
N GLU A 26 10.53 1.01 -5.32
CA GLU A 26 11.11 2.03 -6.19
C GLU A 26 10.99 3.42 -5.58
N LEU A 27 9.92 3.68 -4.86
CA LEU A 27 9.70 4.99 -4.25
C LEU A 27 10.35 5.13 -2.88
N GLY A 28 11.00 4.08 -2.41
CA GLY A 28 11.66 4.14 -1.11
C GLY A 28 10.72 4.15 0.08
N LEU A 29 9.52 3.59 -0.09
CA LEU A 29 8.51 3.65 0.95
C LEU A 29 8.40 2.38 1.78
N LYS A 30 9.26 1.38 1.54
CA LYS A 30 9.08 0.08 2.17
C LYS A 30 9.07 0.15 3.69
N SER A 31 9.89 1.00 4.28
CA SER A 31 9.95 1.08 5.73
C SER A 31 8.73 1.79 6.34
N ARG A 32 7.93 2.43 5.51
CA ARG A 32 6.76 3.17 5.99
C ARG A 32 5.46 2.42 5.74
N ILE A 33 5.53 1.27 5.07
CA ILE A 33 4.33 0.55 4.68
C ILE A 33 4.41 -0.88 5.21
N ASP A 34 3.38 -1.28 5.93
CA ASP A 34 3.27 -2.64 6.43
C ASP A 34 2.51 -3.47 5.40
N PHE A 35 3.10 -4.54 4.91
CA PHE A 35 2.49 -5.38 3.89
C PHE A 35 1.66 -6.47 4.56
N GLN A 36 0.41 -6.61 4.14
CA GLN A 36 -0.49 -7.62 4.68
C GLN A 36 -1.08 -8.42 3.53
N ASN A 37 -0.95 -9.73 3.59
CA ASN A 37 -1.49 -10.59 2.55
C ASN A 37 -3.00 -10.73 2.75
N ALA A 38 -3.77 -10.25 1.77
CA ALA A 38 -5.22 -10.21 1.89
C ALA A 38 -5.87 -11.59 1.88
N GLU A 39 -5.09 -12.64 1.58
CA GLU A 39 -5.62 -14.00 1.58
C GLU A 39 -5.33 -14.72 2.89
N THR A 40 -4.49 -14.16 3.73
CA THR A 40 -4.13 -14.80 5.00
C THR A 40 -4.23 -13.80 6.14
N ASP A 41 -3.11 -13.26 6.59
CA ASP A 41 -3.07 -12.44 7.80
C ASP A 41 -3.77 -11.10 7.64
N GLY A 42 -3.93 -10.59 6.43
CA GLY A 42 -4.61 -9.31 6.23
C GLY A 42 -6.09 -9.43 5.89
N ARG A 43 -6.61 -10.66 5.76
CA ARG A 43 -7.96 -10.84 5.25
C ARG A 43 -9.02 -10.21 6.15
N ASP A 44 -8.96 -10.49 7.43
CA ASP A 44 -9.97 -9.99 8.35
C ASP A 44 -9.86 -8.47 8.51
N GLU A 45 -8.66 -7.97 8.52
CA GLU A 45 -8.45 -6.54 8.66
C GLU A 45 -8.99 -5.79 7.43
N LEU A 46 -8.72 -6.29 6.24
CA LEU A 46 -9.23 -5.65 5.02
C LEU A 46 -10.75 -5.65 5.03
N ALA A 47 -11.37 -6.77 5.41
CA ALA A 47 -12.82 -6.84 5.47
C ALA A 47 -13.38 -5.86 6.50
N ARG A 48 -12.71 -5.75 7.64
CA ARG A 48 -13.15 -4.83 8.69
C ARG A 48 -13.09 -3.38 8.20
N LEU A 49 -12.16 -3.06 7.33
CA LEU A 49 -12.04 -1.73 6.77
C LEU A 49 -12.97 -1.50 5.58
N GLY A 50 -13.78 -2.49 5.25
CA GLY A 50 -14.76 -2.34 4.19
C GLY A 50 -14.24 -2.68 2.80
N GLY A 51 -13.07 -3.30 2.69
CA GLY A 51 -12.46 -3.60 1.41
C GLY A 51 -12.49 -5.06 1.05
N SER A 52 -12.38 -5.35 -0.24
CA SER A 52 -12.26 -6.71 -0.71
C SER A 52 -11.38 -6.79 -1.95
N ILE A 53 -11.05 -5.66 -2.54
CA ILE A 53 -10.27 -5.60 -3.77
C ILE A 53 -8.84 -5.21 -3.41
N THR A 54 -7.87 -5.84 -4.04
CA THR A 54 -6.47 -5.48 -3.86
C THR A 54 -5.86 -5.06 -5.20
N PRO A 55 -4.80 -4.31 -5.19
CA PRO A 55 -4.15 -3.77 -3.99
C PRO A 55 -5.00 -2.69 -3.32
N ALA A 56 -4.87 -2.56 -2.02
CA ALA A 56 -5.59 -1.55 -1.26
C ALA A 56 -4.64 -0.97 -0.22
N LEU A 57 -4.68 0.34 -0.07
CA LEU A 57 -3.78 1.03 0.85
C LEU A 57 -4.58 1.75 1.92
N TRP A 58 -4.30 1.42 3.17
CA TRP A 58 -4.92 2.06 4.33
C TRP A 58 -3.95 3.07 4.91
N ASP A 59 -4.38 4.31 5.06
CA ASP A 59 -3.51 5.37 5.54
C ASP A 59 -3.80 5.76 6.98
N GLY A 60 -4.58 4.97 7.68
CA GLY A 60 -4.99 5.26 9.04
C GLY A 60 -6.35 5.93 9.12
N ARG A 61 -6.88 6.38 8.00
CA ARG A 61 -8.16 7.08 7.97
C ARG A 61 -9.06 6.59 6.85
N SER A 62 -8.51 6.30 5.70
CA SER A 62 -9.32 5.87 4.57
C SER A 62 -8.61 4.78 3.80
N LEU A 63 -9.36 4.01 3.05
CA LEU A 63 -8.84 2.91 2.25
C LEU A 63 -8.88 3.31 0.78
N THR A 64 -7.72 3.28 0.14
CA THR A 64 -7.58 3.54 -1.29
C THR A 64 -7.51 2.20 -1.98
N VAL A 65 -8.38 1.95 -2.94
CA VAL A 65 -8.54 0.64 -3.54
C VAL A 65 -8.28 0.67 -5.04
N GLY A 66 -7.59 -0.33 -5.52
CA GLY A 66 -7.33 -0.47 -6.96
C GLY A 66 -5.95 0.02 -7.33
N GLU A 67 -5.37 -0.60 -8.37
CA GLU A 67 -3.99 -0.32 -8.74
C GLU A 67 -3.74 1.15 -9.07
N GLY A 68 -4.59 1.74 -9.90
CA GLY A 68 -4.37 3.13 -10.31
C GLY A 68 -4.45 4.11 -9.15
N ALA A 69 -5.45 3.93 -8.29
CA ALA A 69 -5.63 4.83 -7.15
C ALA A 69 -4.51 4.64 -6.13
N VAL A 70 -4.10 3.39 -5.90
CA VAL A 70 -3.01 3.12 -4.96
C VAL A 70 -1.71 3.68 -5.49
N GLU A 71 -1.46 3.53 -6.79
CA GLU A 71 -0.25 4.09 -7.42
C GLU A 71 -0.20 5.60 -7.21
N ALA A 72 -1.29 6.29 -7.44
CA ALA A 72 -1.34 7.74 -7.27
C ALA A 72 -1.09 8.13 -5.81
N LYS A 73 -1.65 7.36 -4.89
CA LYS A 73 -1.45 7.63 -3.47
C LYS A 73 0.01 7.44 -3.07
N LEU A 74 0.64 6.37 -3.57
CA LEU A 74 2.04 6.12 -3.27
C LEU A 74 2.93 7.23 -3.82
N ALA A 75 2.64 7.71 -5.01
CA ALA A 75 3.43 8.78 -5.59
C ALA A 75 3.32 10.05 -4.73
N ALA A 76 2.14 10.30 -4.18
CA ALA A 76 1.95 11.46 -3.32
C ALA A 76 2.68 11.33 -1.97
N LEU A 77 2.93 10.10 -1.54
CA LEU A 77 3.63 9.87 -0.28
C LEU A 77 5.14 9.84 -0.45
N SER A 78 5.61 9.73 -1.67
CA SER A 78 7.04 9.64 -1.91
C SER A 78 7.73 10.91 -1.42
N PRO A 79 8.88 10.77 -0.77
CA PRO A 79 9.56 11.93 -0.25
C PRO A 79 10.07 12.71 -1.40
N GLN A 80 9.88 13.38 -2.03
CA GLN A 80 10.29 14.05 -3.02
C GLN A 80 11.57 14.32 -3.13
N ARG A 81 12.33 14.30 -3.35
CA ARG A 81 13.53 14.45 -3.40
C ARG A 81 13.98 15.35 -4.17
N GLU A 82 13.67 15.93 -4.25
CA GLU A 82 13.99 16.67 -4.77
C GLU A 82 14.68 17.16 -4.89
N ASP A 83 14.72 17.14 -4.55
CA ASP A 83 15.23 17.46 -4.46
C ASP A 83 16.04 17.70 -4.61
N GLY A 84 16.21 17.81 -4.63
CA GLY A 84 16.83 17.92 -4.68
C GLY A 84 17.83 18.13 -4.94
N TRP A 85 18.10 18.26 -5.24
CA TRP A 85 18.95 18.46 -5.47
C TRP A 85 19.21 19.02 -5.57
#